data_5d5e92e2bc2792dcb6e38641285179d5
#
_entry.id   5d5e92e2bc2792dcb6e38641285179d5
#
_cell.length_a   1.000
_cell.length_b   1.000
_cell.length_c   1.000
_cell.angle_alpha   90.00
_cell.angle_beta   90.00
_cell.angle_gamma   90.00
#
_symmetry.space_group_name_H-M   'P 1'
#
loop_
_entity.id
_entity.type
_entity.pdbx_description
1 polymer ?
#
loop_
_entity_poly.entity_id
_entity_poly.type
_entity_poly.pdbx_seq_one_letter_code
_entity_poly.pdbx_strand_id
1 'polypeptide(L)'
;MNSYVMLVPVAILIIAGTGIVSQAFAATIAVETDSDVYDHSSIITITGTVVPVDQNEVPVTIMIINPQGSIASIAQISVNSDGSFSTTVSTAASLMKNDGMYEIRAKYANADTTTSIELTNAKTSEVITGTAVTKAVTGAAGESLYNGQIELSLIHI
;
A
#
# COMPACT_ATOMS: atom_id res chain seq x y z
N MET A 1 -57.09 46.17 -24.62
CA MET A 1 -55.80 46.22 -23.90
C MET A 1 -55.25 44.81 -23.90
N ASN A 2 -54.11 44.63 -24.55
CA ASN A 2 -53.63 43.35 -24.99
C ASN A 2 -52.91 42.60 -23.87
N SER A 3 -53.50 41.46 -23.46
CA SER A 3 -52.98 40.55 -22.44
C SER A 3 -51.66 39.83 -22.81
N TYR A 4 -51.07 40.11 -23.96
CA TYR A 4 -49.88 39.42 -24.45
C TYR A 4 -48.55 40.04 -24.05
N VAL A 5 -48.55 41.27 -23.46
CA VAL A 5 -47.32 41.98 -23.12
C VAL A 5 -46.71 41.53 -21.78
N MET A 6 -47.48 40.80 -20.93
CA MET A 6 -47.02 40.36 -19.60
C MET A 6 -46.43 38.96 -19.55
N LEU A 7 -46.51 38.18 -20.64
CA LEU A 7 -46.02 36.79 -20.67
C LEU A 7 -44.58 36.66 -21.17
N VAL A 8 -44.03 37.66 -21.82
CA VAL A 8 -42.70 37.63 -22.41
C VAL A 8 -41.57 37.76 -21.34
N PRO A 9 -41.66 38.59 -20.28
CA PRO A 9 -40.57 38.72 -19.31
C PRO A 9 -40.45 37.50 -18.37
N VAL A 10 -41.48 36.67 -18.17
CA VAL A 10 -41.44 35.50 -17.29
C VAL A 10 -40.69 34.35 -17.93
N ALA A 11 -40.77 34.18 -19.25
CA ALA A 11 -40.08 33.11 -19.96
C ALA A 11 -38.53 33.31 -20.02
N ILE A 12 -38.06 34.54 -19.98
CA ILE A 12 -36.63 34.89 -20.06
C ILE A 12 -35.92 34.63 -18.72
N LEU A 13 -36.66 34.68 -17.60
CA LEU A 13 -36.06 34.50 -16.28
C LEU A 13 -35.75 33.02 -15.93
N ILE A 14 -36.36 32.08 -16.66
CA ILE A 14 -36.17 30.64 -16.38
C ILE A 14 -34.91 30.09 -17.06
N ILE A 15 -34.39 30.75 -18.10
CA ILE A 15 -33.18 30.29 -18.83
C ILE A 15 -31.86 30.72 -18.16
N ALA A 16 -31.91 31.72 -17.28
CA ALA A 16 -30.71 32.21 -16.58
C ALA A 16 -30.29 31.38 -15.35
N GLY A 17 -31.04 30.35 -15.00
CA GLY A 17 -30.88 29.55 -13.78
C GLY A 17 -30.22 28.20 -13.95
N THR A 18 -29.73 27.82 -15.14
CA THR A 18 -28.93 26.62 -15.29
C THR A 18 -27.49 26.92 -14.88
N GLY A 19 -27.28 27.03 -13.57
CA GLY A 19 -25.94 27.04 -13.01
C GLY A 19 -25.20 25.79 -13.53
N ILE A 20 -24.05 26.01 -14.14
CA ILE A 20 -23.11 24.95 -14.49
C ILE A 20 -22.72 24.33 -13.14
N VAL A 21 -23.35 23.23 -12.75
CA VAL A 21 -22.89 22.41 -11.63
C VAL A 21 -21.56 21.80 -12.07
N SER A 22 -20.46 22.45 -11.66
CA SER A 22 -19.17 21.86 -11.76
C SER A 22 -19.22 20.54 -10.96
N GLN A 23 -19.13 19.43 -11.63
CA GLN A 23 -18.99 18.12 -10.98
C GLN A 23 -17.60 18.14 -10.33
N ALA A 24 -17.56 18.33 -9.02
CA ALA A 24 -16.36 18.10 -8.25
C ALA A 24 -16.12 16.59 -8.26
N PHE A 25 -15.16 16.14 -9.06
CA PHE A 25 -14.65 14.77 -8.96
C PHE A 25 -13.95 14.64 -7.61
N ALA A 26 -14.45 13.72 -6.77
CA ALA A 26 -13.76 13.37 -5.55
C ALA A 26 -12.40 12.77 -5.89
N ALA A 27 -11.34 13.23 -5.25
CA ALA A 27 -10.04 12.61 -5.38
C ALA A 27 -10.11 11.17 -4.85
N THR A 28 -9.34 10.27 -5.45
CA THR A 28 -9.12 8.91 -4.97
C THR A 28 -7.64 8.67 -4.78
N ILE A 29 -7.27 7.83 -3.84
CA ILE A 29 -5.90 7.43 -3.57
C ILE A 29 -5.85 5.93 -3.31
N ALA A 30 -4.85 5.25 -3.90
CA ALA A 30 -4.50 3.88 -3.61
C ALA A 30 -3.06 3.83 -3.12
N VAL A 31 -2.76 2.92 -2.18
CA VAL A 31 -1.43 2.71 -1.63
C VAL A 31 -1.15 1.22 -1.45
N GLU A 32 0.07 0.81 -1.77
CA GLU A 32 0.55 -0.56 -1.67
C GLU A 32 1.98 -0.57 -1.11
N THR A 33 2.38 -1.70 -0.54
CA THR A 33 3.74 -1.97 -0.05
C THR A 33 4.33 -3.16 -0.82
N ASP A 34 5.65 -3.21 -0.92
CA ASP A 34 6.37 -4.30 -1.59
C ASP A 34 6.34 -5.63 -0.81
N SER A 35 5.93 -5.60 0.47
CA SER A 35 5.69 -6.78 1.31
C SER A 35 4.68 -6.46 2.40
N ASP A 36 4.07 -7.49 2.97
CA ASP A 36 3.18 -7.38 4.13
C ASP A 36 3.93 -7.58 5.47
N VAL A 37 5.13 -8.19 5.41
CA VAL A 37 5.93 -8.51 6.60
C VAL A 37 7.38 -8.07 6.41
N TYR A 38 7.93 -7.41 7.42
CA TYR A 38 9.30 -6.89 7.43
C TYR A 38 10.00 -7.22 8.75
N ASP A 39 11.33 -7.26 8.72
CA ASP A 39 12.15 -7.23 9.93
C ASP A 39 12.55 -5.77 10.28
N HIS A 40 13.20 -5.59 11.44
CA HIS A 40 13.65 -4.27 11.93
C HIS A 40 14.92 -3.73 11.23
N SER A 41 15.37 -4.36 10.14
CA SER A 41 16.50 -3.94 9.33
C SER A 41 16.15 -3.76 7.86
N SER A 42 14.88 -3.83 7.52
CA SER A 42 14.35 -3.75 6.17
C SER A 42 14.10 -2.32 5.71
N ILE A 43 13.85 -2.17 4.42
CA ILE A 43 13.33 -0.95 3.81
C ILE A 43 11.95 -1.29 3.24
N ILE A 44 10.94 -0.56 3.67
CA ILE A 44 9.58 -0.63 3.13
C ILE A 44 9.55 0.27 1.89
N THR A 45 9.15 -0.27 0.74
CA THR A 45 8.81 0.52 -0.44
C THR A 45 7.31 0.73 -0.48
N ILE A 46 6.88 1.98 -0.43
CA ILE A 46 5.47 2.38 -0.48
C ILE A 46 5.23 3.02 -1.83
N THR A 47 4.29 2.48 -2.60
CA THR A 47 3.87 2.98 -3.90
C THR A 47 2.38 3.25 -3.92
N GLY A 48 1.94 4.07 -4.87
CA GLY A 48 0.51 4.31 -5.01
C GLY A 48 0.18 5.22 -6.18
N THR A 49 -1.12 5.48 -6.31
CA THR A 49 -1.67 6.33 -7.36
C THR A 49 -2.77 7.24 -6.82
N VAL A 50 -2.91 8.40 -7.42
CA VAL A 50 -4.00 9.36 -7.15
C VAL A 50 -4.71 9.74 -8.44
N VAL A 51 -6.01 9.98 -8.36
CA VAL A 51 -6.84 10.42 -9.48
C VAL A 51 -7.93 11.36 -8.96
N PRO A 52 -8.12 12.55 -9.57
CA PRO A 52 -7.26 13.22 -10.55
C PRO A 52 -6.00 13.80 -9.91
N VAL A 53 -4.97 14.05 -10.73
CA VAL A 53 -3.78 14.80 -10.28
C VAL A 53 -4.16 16.27 -10.15
N ASP A 54 -3.87 16.86 -8.99
CA ASP A 54 -4.13 18.28 -8.73
C ASP A 54 -3.06 19.15 -9.43
N GLN A 55 -3.50 20.18 -10.17
CA GLN A 55 -2.62 21.08 -10.88
C GLN A 55 -1.80 22.01 -9.95
N ASN A 56 -2.15 22.09 -8.68
CA ASN A 56 -1.43 22.86 -7.66
C ASN A 56 -0.33 22.04 -6.97
N GLU A 57 0.06 20.89 -7.53
CA GLU A 57 1.12 20.01 -7.01
C GLU A 57 0.90 19.60 -5.53
N VAL A 58 -0.36 19.33 -5.16
CA VAL A 58 -0.68 18.85 -3.82
C VAL A 58 0.08 17.54 -3.54
N PRO A 59 0.89 17.46 -2.47
CA PRO A 59 1.62 16.24 -2.15
C PRO A 59 0.72 15.19 -1.52
N VAL A 60 1.11 13.92 -1.65
CA VAL A 60 0.59 12.82 -0.83
C VAL A 60 1.30 12.87 0.54
N THR A 61 0.54 12.80 1.61
CA THR A 61 1.08 12.63 2.97
C THR A 61 0.96 11.17 3.37
N ILE A 62 2.10 10.54 3.65
CA ILE A 62 2.16 9.18 4.22
C ILE A 62 2.47 9.28 5.71
N MET A 63 1.68 8.58 6.51
CA MET A 63 1.82 8.49 7.97
C MET A 63 1.92 7.02 8.37
N ILE A 64 2.95 6.64 9.12
CA ILE A 64 3.08 5.29 9.67
C ILE A 64 2.81 5.37 11.17
N ILE A 65 1.87 4.56 11.63
CA ILE A 65 1.43 4.50 13.03
C ILE A 65 1.87 3.15 13.59
N ASN A 66 2.53 3.20 14.74
CA ASN A 66 3.02 2.00 15.40
C ASN A 66 1.90 1.27 16.17
N PRO A 67 2.14 0.03 16.65
CA PRO A 67 1.15 -0.76 17.41
C PRO A 67 0.61 -0.08 18.68
N GLN A 68 1.31 0.94 19.19
CA GLN A 68 0.88 1.72 20.36
C GLN A 68 0.04 2.95 19.99
N GLY A 69 -0.28 3.14 18.69
CA GLY A 69 -1.06 4.27 18.21
C GLY A 69 -0.28 5.57 18.05
N SER A 70 1.05 5.54 18.15
CA SER A 70 1.90 6.72 17.97
C SER A 70 2.42 6.81 16.54
N ILE A 71 2.65 8.01 16.03
CA ILE A 71 3.23 8.24 14.71
C ILE A 71 4.71 7.82 14.75
N ALA A 72 5.06 6.81 13.96
CA ALA A 72 6.42 6.32 13.79
C ALA A 72 7.16 7.06 12.67
N SER A 73 6.47 7.46 11.62
CA SER A 73 7.03 8.20 10.49
C SER A 73 5.96 9.05 9.82
N ILE A 74 6.38 10.16 9.22
CA ILE A 74 5.55 10.99 8.36
C ILE A 74 6.40 11.52 7.20
N ALA A 75 5.85 11.49 5.99
CA ALA A 75 6.49 11.99 4.78
C ALA A 75 5.48 12.69 3.88
N GLN A 76 5.94 13.71 3.15
CA GLN A 76 5.21 14.32 2.06
C GLN A 76 5.92 14.01 0.75
N ILE A 77 5.17 13.53 -0.23
CA ILE A 77 5.70 12.95 -1.47
C ILE A 77 5.03 13.65 -2.64
N SER A 78 5.84 14.15 -3.57
CA SER A 78 5.34 14.73 -4.81
C SER A 78 4.68 13.65 -5.67
N VAL A 79 3.58 14.02 -6.30
CA VAL A 79 2.87 13.17 -7.25
C VAL A 79 3.43 13.42 -8.65
N ASN A 80 3.70 12.36 -9.38
CA ASN A 80 4.10 12.44 -10.78
C ASN A 80 2.91 12.88 -11.66
N SER A 81 3.19 13.33 -12.86
CA SER A 81 2.16 13.78 -13.81
C SER A 81 1.17 12.69 -14.23
N ASP A 82 1.54 11.41 -14.08
CA ASP A 82 0.69 10.24 -14.31
C ASP A 82 -0.13 9.83 -13.09
N GLY A 83 0.00 10.55 -11.98
CA GLY A 83 -0.67 10.26 -10.70
C GLY A 83 0.08 9.28 -9.81
N SER A 84 1.19 8.72 -10.23
CA SER A 84 1.97 7.79 -9.40
C SER A 84 2.79 8.53 -8.35
N PHE A 85 3.05 7.85 -7.23
CA PHE A 85 4.00 8.28 -6.19
C PHE A 85 4.73 7.08 -5.59
N SER A 86 5.92 7.32 -5.06
CA SER A 86 6.73 6.29 -4.41
C SER A 86 7.59 6.91 -3.32
N THR A 87 7.78 6.17 -2.22
CA THR A 87 8.71 6.52 -1.16
C THR A 87 9.26 5.27 -0.48
N THR A 88 10.34 5.44 0.28
CA THR A 88 10.92 4.35 1.07
C THR A 88 11.06 4.76 2.52
N VAL A 89 10.86 3.81 3.44
CA VAL A 89 11.00 4.01 4.89
C VAL A 89 11.82 2.87 5.48
N SER A 90 12.82 3.22 6.28
CA SER A 90 13.64 2.22 6.99
C SER A 90 12.95 1.79 8.27
N THR A 91 12.81 0.49 8.48
CA THR A 91 12.30 -0.11 9.72
C THR A 91 13.28 -0.02 10.88
N ALA A 92 14.56 0.29 10.61
CA ALA A 92 15.57 0.54 11.64
C ALA A 92 15.38 1.86 12.42
N ALA A 93 14.36 2.65 12.07
CA ALA A 93 14.04 3.91 12.74
C ALA A 93 13.68 3.69 14.22
N SER A 94 14.03 4.68 15.06
CA SER A 94 13.88 4.59 16.52
C SER A 94 12.43 4.37 17.01
N LEU A 95 11.44 4.75 16.22
CA LEU A 95 10.01 4.60 16.54
C LEU A 95 9.37 3.34 15.91
N MET A 96 10.19 2.52 15.23
CA MET A 96 9.76 1.25 14.62
C MET A 96 10.44 0.03 15.28
N LYS A 97 10.62 0.07 16.59
CA LYS A 97 11.35 -0.97 17.36
C LYS A 97 10.47 -2.11 17.84
N ASN A 98 9.18 -1.93 17.87
CA ASN A 98 8.25 -2.91 18.43
C ASN A 98 7.74 -3.84 17.36
N ASP A 99 7.64 -5.13 17.67
CA ASP A 99 6.92 -6.09 16.84
C ASP A 99 5.42 -5.78 16.81
N GLY A 100 4.77 -6.12 15.71
CA GLY A 100 3.33 -6.02 15.55
C GLY A 100 2.89 -5.27 14.30
N MET A 101 1.59 -4.98 14.25
CA MET A 101 0.96 -4.34 13.10
C MET A 101 1.19 -2.84 13.10
N TYR A 102 1.72 -2.33 12.01
CA TYR A 102 1.87 -0.90 11.72
C TYR A 102 0.86 -0.50 10.67
N GLU A 103 0.16 0.60 10.91
CA GLU A 103 -0.81 1.16 9.98
C GLU A 103 -0.14 2.24 9.12
N ILE A 104 -0.30 2.14 7.81
CA ILE A 104 0.18 3.13 6.84
C ILE A 104 -1.04 3.87 6.31
N ARG A 105 -1.18 5.14 6.68
CA ARG A 105 -2.21 6.05 6.16
C ARG A 105 -1.65 6.92 5.07
N ALA A 106 -2.32 6.95 3.94
CA ALA A 106 -2.03 7.86 2.84
C ALA A 106 -3.17 8.87 2.69
N LYS A 107 -2.82 10.15 2.58
CA LYS A 107 -3.78 11.23 2.38
C LYS A 107 -3.40 12.09 1.19
N TYR A 108 -4.38 12.38 0.34
CA TYR A 108 -4.25 13.26 -0.82
C TYR A 108 -5.50 14.13 -0.97
N ALA A 109 -5.35 15.45 -0.87
CA ALA A 109 -6.47 16.38 -0.86
C ALA A 109 -7.53 15.98 0.19
N ASN A 110 -8.73 15.61 -0.26
CA ASN A 110 -9.84 15.15 0.58
C ASN A 110 -10.01 13.61 0.61
N ALA A 111 -9.11 12.87 -0.08
CA ALA A 111 -9.10 11.42 -0.09
C ALA A 111 -8.09 10.87 0.92
N ASP A 112 -8.42 9.74 1.52
CA ASP A 112 -7.53 8.99 2.39
C ASP A 112 -7.71 7.48 2.16
N THR A 113 -6.66 6.73 2.43
CA THR A 113 -6.66 5.27 2.41
C THR A 113 -5.67 4.74 3.44
N THR A 114 -5.84 3.48 3.79
CA THR A 114 -5.03 2.82 4.81
C THR A 114 -4.65 1.42 4.34
N THR A 115 -3.39 1.05 4.57
CA THR A 115 -2.90 -0.33 4.50
C THR A 115 -2.13 -0.65 5.77
N SER A 116 -1.74 -1.91 5.98
CA SER A 116 -1.00 -2.32 7.18
C SER A 116 0.11 -3.29 6.81
N ILE A 117 1.17 -3.27 7.60
CA ILE A 117 2.30 -4.19 7.53
C ILE A 117 2.57 -4.75 8.91
N GLU A 118 3.24 -5.89 8.98
CA GLU A 118 3.71 -6.48 10.22
C GLU A 118 5.23 -6.34 10.33
N LEU A 119 5.72 -5.82 11.47
CA LEU A 119 7.11 -5.88 11.84
C LEU A 119 7.34 -7.02 12.83
N THR A 120 8.36 -7.85 12.57
CA THR A 120 8.73 -8.99 13.42
C THR A 120 10.24 -9.18 13.43
N ASN A 121 10.78 -9.69 14.53
CA ASN A 121 12.21 -10.00 14.66
C ASN A 121 12.65 -11.21 13.82
N ALA A 122 11.72 -12.05 13.41
CA ALA A 122 12.01 -13.22 12.59
C ALA A 122 11.48 -12.96 11.17
N LYS A 123 12.34 -12.83 10.17
CA LYS A 123 11.94 -13.17 8.81
C LYS A 123 11.40 -14.59 8.88
N THR A 124 10.10 -14.76 8.70
CA THR A 124 9.54 -16.09 8.49
C THR A 124 10.20 -16.61 7.22
N SER A 125 11.25 -17.41 7.38
CA SER A 125 11.76 -18.21 6.27
C SER A 125 10.55 -18.98 5.78
N GLU A 126 10.15 -18.78 4.55
CA GLU A 126 9.20 -19.66 3.90
C GLU A 126 9.71 -21.07 4.12
N VAL A 127 8.99 -21.82 4.92
CA VAL A 127 9.24 -23.26 5.00
C VAL A 127 8.89 -23.78 3.61
N ILE A 128 9.90 -23.91 2.78
CA ILE A 128 9.79 -24.71 1.57
C ILE A 128 9.50 -26.11 2.08
N THR A 129 8.23 -26.47 2.13
CA THR A 129 7.80 -27.83 2.33
C THR A 129 8.21 -28.60 1.08
N GLY A 130 9.51 -28.86 0.98
CA GLY A 130 10.07 -29.78 0.01
C GLY A 130 9.47 -31.15 0.31
N THR A 131 8.51 -31.56 -0.51
CA THR A 131 8.09 -32.96 -0.56
C THR A 131 9.34 -33.78 -0.81
N ALA A 132 9.87 -34.41 0.22
CA ALA A 132 10.96 -35.36 0.07
C ALA A 132 10.48 -36.48 -0.85
N VAL A 133 10.87 -36.43 -2.11
CA VAL A 133 10.70 -37.55 -3.03
C VAL A 133 11.69 -38.61 -2.59
N THR A 134 11.25 -39.52 -1.76
CA THR A 134 11.97 -40.76 -1.49
C THR A 134 11.93 -41.62 -2.73
N LYS A 135 12.94 -41.46 -3.58
CA LYS A 135 13.17 -42.40 -4.66
C LYS A 135 13.71 -43.68 -4.02
N ALA A 136 12.84 -44.68 -3.84
CA ALA A 136 13.28 -46.00 -3.49
C ALA A 136 14.17 -46.57 -4.60
N VAL A 137 15.46 -46.63 -4.36
CA VAL A 137 16.39 -47.41 -5.19
C VAL A 137 16.29 -48.85 -4.75
N THR A 138 15.56 -49.67 -5.50
CA THR A 138 15.55 -51.13 -5.33
C THR A 138 16.80 -51.67 -5.96
N GLY A 139 17.87 -51.76 -5.21
CA GLY A 139 19.05 -52.54 -5.58
C GLY A 139 18.87 -53.96 -5.03
N ALA A 140 19.04 -54.97 -5.92
CA ALA A 140 19.05 -56.36 -5.54
C ALA A 140 20.25 -56.68 -4.65
N ALA A 141 20.02 -57.56 -3.64
CA ALA A 141 20.97 -58.10 -2.68
C ALA A 141 21.21 -57.28 -1.39
N GLY A 142 20.39 -57.54 -0.40
CA GLY A 142 20.63 -57.77 0.99
C GLY A 142 21.83 -57.14 1.69
N GLU A 143 21.82 -55.83 1.91
CA GLU A 143 22.48 -55.24 3.07
C GLU A 143 21.80 -53.89 3.38
N SER A 144 21.22 -53.85 4.58
CA SER A 144 20.69 -52.67 5.17
C SER A 144 21.82 -51.75 5.64
N LEU A 145 22.17 -50.77 4.86
CA LEU A 145 23.05 -49.68 5.29
C LEU A 145 22.23 -48.40 5.32
N TYR A 146 21.35 -48.28 6.31
CA TYR A 146 20.79 -47.01 6.69
C TYR A 146 21.19 -46.64 8.10
N ASN A 147 22.28 -45.91 8.21
CA ASN A 147 22.57 -45.08 9.35
C ASN A 147 22.91 -43.68 8.79
N GLY A 148 21.90 -43.03 8.26
CA GLY A 148 22.02 -41.70 7.62
C GLY A 148 21.72 -40.59 8.60
N GLN A 149 22.76 -40.10 9.29
CA GLN A 149 22.69 -38.70 9.76
C GLN A 149 22.81 -37.79 8.54
N ILE A 150 21.74 -37.02 8.29
CA ILE A 150 21.80 -35.92 7.35
C ILE A 150 22.40 -34.75 8.10
N GLU A 151 23.69 -34.50 7.92
CA GLU A 151 24.28 -33.23 8.27
C GLU A 151 23.83 -32.18 7.24
N LEU A 152 22.94 -31.30 7.68
CA LEU A 152 22.62 -30.08 6.95
C LEU A 152 23.80 -29.12 7.09
N SER A 153 24.69 -29.14 6.10
CA SER A 153 25.70 -28.10 5.96
C SER A 153 25.03 -26.80 5.55
N LEU A 154 24.94 -25.87 6.50
CA LEU A 154 24.55 -24.50 6.23
C LEU A 154 25.69 -23.83 5.48
N ILE A 155 25.55 -23.64 4.17
CA ILE A 155 26.46 -22.78 3.41
C ILE A 155 25.99 -21.34 3.65
N HIS A 156 26.76 -20.59 4.44
CA HIS A 156 26.66 -19.14 4.51
C HIS A 156 27.29 -18.55 3.26
N ILE A 157 26.47 -17.82 2.49
CA ILE A 157 26.94 -16.86 1.51
C ILE A 157 26.44 -15.50 1.96
#